data_e6a8e0f6e3d12d1b61c00fd875026c80
#
_entry.id   e6a8e0f6e3d12d1b61c00fd875026c80
#
_cell.length_a   1.000
_cell.length_b   1.000
_cell.length_c   1.000
_cell.angle_alpha   90.00
_cell.angle_beta   90.00
_cell.angle_gamma   90.00
#
_symmetry.space_group_name_H-M   'P 1'
#
loop_
_entity.id
_entity.type
_entity.pdbx_description
1 polymer ?
#
loop_
_entity_poly.entity_id
_entity_poly.type
_entity_poly.pdbx_seq_one_letter_code
_entity_poly.pdbx_strand_id
1 'polypeptide(L)'
;MRSEFVMTENHCRRKLAVEDPIGMGAYTLDSHNVQRFVHRGMVKNEGDIQSYLRGRAYGISYRAIVPPVAECENLLVPWSLSATHIAFGSIRMEPVFMILGQSAATAACMAIDAGISVQAVDYRSLRKRLLADDQRLELPSE
;
A
#
# COMPACT_ATOMS: atom_id res chain seq x y z
N MET A 1 0.37 -5.39 -9.59
CA MET A 1 0.63 -4.29 -10.55
C MET A 1 2.01 -3.71 -10.31
N ARG A 2 2.64 -3.10 -11.31
CA ARG A 2 3.85 -2.29 -11.16
C ARG A 2 3.51 -0.84 -11.52
N SER A 3 3.81 0.09 -10.62
CA SER A 3 3.66 1.53 -10.85
C SER A 3 5.02 2.22 -10.78
N GLU A 4 5.03 3.54 -10.95
CA GLU A 4 6.24 4.35 -10.77
C GLU A 4 6.70 4.38 -9.30
N PHE A 5 5.80 4.12 -8.37
CA PHE A 5 6.10 4.03 -6.94
C PHE A 5 5.91 2.59 -6.45
N VAL A 6 6.91 2.05 -5.78
CA VAL A 6 6.87 0.69 -5.22
C VAL A 6 6.98 0.75 -3.71
N MET A 7 5.97 0.30 -2.99
CA MET A 7 6.05 0.11 -1.54
C MET A 7 7.10 -0.94 -1.19
N THR A 8 7.99 -0.63 -0.26
CA THR A 8 9.09 -1.51 0.16
C THR A 8 9.06 -1.72 1.67
N GLU A 9 9.84 -2.68 2.16
CA GLU A 9 10.08 -2.88 3.59
C GLU A 9 10.50 -1.59 4.31
N ASN A 10 11.31 -0.75 3.67
CA ASN A 10 11.76 0.50 4.27
C ASN A 10 10.63 1.50 4.52
N HIS A 11 9.60 1.52 3.67
CA HIS A 11 8.39 2.30 3.92
C HIS A 11 7.58 1.71 5.09
N CYS A 12 7.38 0.39 5.12
CA CYS A 12 6.70 -0.28 6.24
C CYS A 12 7.40 -0.07 7.58
N ARG A 13 8.74 -0.03 7.58
CA ARG A 13 9.56 0.26 8.77
C ARG A 13 9.72 1.76 9.06
N ARG A 14 9.10 2.64 8.26
CA ARG A 14 9.21 4.11 8.40
C ARG A 14 10.65 4.64 8.29
N LYS A 15 11.54 3.91 7.63
CA LYS A 15 12.87 4.39 7.26
C LYS A 15 12.84 5.33 6.07
N LEU A 16 11.84 5.17 5.20
CA LEU A 16 11.51 6.07 4.10
C LEU A 16 10.09 6.62 4.33
N ALA A 17 9.95 7.92 4.16
CA ALA A 17 8.66 8.59 4.25
C ALA A 17 7.79 8.26 3.02
N VAL A 18 6.47 8.24 3.25
CA VAL A 18 5.45 8.25 2.19
C VAL A 18 4.84 9.64 2.19
N GLU A 19 5.00 10.37 1.10
CA GLU A 19 4.57 11.77 1.01
C GLU A 19 3.08 11.92 0.68
N ASP A 20 2.49 10.88 0.10
CA ASP A 20 1.13 10.83 -0.42
C ASP A 20 0.30 9.68 0.18
N PRO A 21 0.22 9.55 1.54
CA PRO A 21 -0.51 8.44 2.15
C PRO A 21 -2.02 8.58 1.94
N ILE A 22 -2.65 7.46 1.52
CA ILE A 22 -4.10 7.33 1.33
C ILE A 22 -4.75 6.34 2.29
N GLY A 23 -3.99 5.79 3.18
CA GLY A 23 -4.39 4.85 4.22
C GLY A 23 -3.17 4.38 4.98
N MET A 24 -3.40 3.64 6.05
CA MET A 24 -2.34 3.14 6.91
C MET A 24 -2.39 1.62 7.04
N GLY A 25 -1.21 1.00 7.05
CA GLY A 25 -0.99 -0.40 7.41
C GLY A 25 -0.23 -0.50 8.72
N ALA A 26 -0.43 -1.59 9.48
CA ALA A 26 0.22 -1.80 10.77
C ALA A 26 0.59 -3.27 11.04
N TYR A 27 0.24 -4.17 10.11
CA TYR A 27 0.51 -5.59 10.28
C TYR A 27 2.02 -5.88 10.18
N THR A 28 2.45 -6.94 10.84
CA THR A 28 3.84 -7.41 10.76
C THR A 28 4.25 -7.72 9.32
N LEU A 29 5.56 -7.66 9.05
CA LEU A 29 6.10 -8.19 7.80
C LEU A 29 6.02 -9.72 7.88
N ASP A 30 5.09 -10.30 7.12
CA ASP A 30 4.75 -11.71 7.17
C ASP A 30 4.81 -12.32 5.78
N SER A 31 5.75 -13.23 5.59
CA SER A 31 5.91 -14.00 4.36
C SER A 31 5.84 -15.47 4.68
N HIS A 32 4.95 -16.20 4.00
CA HIS A 32 4.89 -17.66 4.11
C HIS A 32 6.08 -18.32 3.44
N ASN A 33 6.27 -19.61 3.72
CA ASN A 33 7.31 -20.41 3.10
C ASN A 33 7.25 -20.34 1.56
N VAL A 34 8.36 -19.97 0.95
CA VAL A 34 8.49 -19.90 -0.52
C VAL A 34 8.72 -21.28 -1.10
N GLN A 35 9.50 -22.12 -0.41
CA GLN A 35 9.75 -23.48 -0.85
C GLN A 35 10.04 -24.43 0.32
N ARG A 36 9.90 -25.72 0.01
CA ARG A 36 10.36 -26.84 0.83
C ARG A 36 11.39 -27.64 0.06
N PHE A 37 12.46 -28.01 0.72
CA PHE A 37 13.53 -28.80 0.12
C PHE A 37 14.12 -29.79 1.12
N VAL A 38 14.75 -30.84 0.59
CA VAL A 38 15.44 -31.82 1.42
C VAL A 38 16.91 -31.40 1.60
N HIS A 39 17.35 -31.26 2.84
CA HIS A 39 18.73 -31.00 3.19
C HIS A 39 19.20 -32.02 4.24
N ARG A 40 20.22 -32.79 3.92
CA ARG A 40 20.76 -33.83 4.82
C ARG A 40 19.70 -34.82 5.32
N GLY A 41 18.79 -35.26 4.44
CA GLY A 41 17.73 -36.20 4.77
C GLY A 41 16.55 -35.62 5.57
N MET A 42 16.52 -34.32 5.84
CA MET A 42 15.45 -33.64 6.53
C MET A 42 14.74 -32.63 5.64
N VAL A 43 13.42 -32.49 5.79
CA VAL A 43 12.64 -31.44 5.12
C VAL A 43 12.89 -30.10 5.81
N LYS A 44 13.26 -29.10 5.03
CA LYS A 44 13.42 -27.72 5.48
C LYS A 44 12.50 -26.79 4.69
N ASN A 45 12.01 -25.76 5.37
CA ASN A 45 11.28 -24.65 4.77
C ASN A 45 12.22 -23.47 4.58
N GLU A 46 11.97 -22.67 3.54
CA GLU A 46 12.69 -21.43 3.26
C GLU A 46 11.71 -20.30 2.92
N GLY A 47 12.07 -19.08 3.29
CA GLY A 47 11.31 -17.86 2.97
C GLY A 47 10.25 -17.49 3.99
N ASP A 48 10.15 -18.19 5.11
CA ASP A 48 9.30 -17.79 6.22
C ASP A 48 9.93 -16.58 6.95
N ILE A 49 9.33 -15.42 6.79
CA ILE A 49 9.79 -14.17 7.42
C ILE A 49 8.64 -13.62 8.26
N GLN A 50 8.87 -13.52 9.56
CA GLN A 50 7.96 -12.85 10.48
C GLN A 50 8.73 -11.77 11.24
N SER A 51 8.49 -10.52 10.91
CA SER A 51 9.19 -9.39 11.53
C SER A 51 8.21 -8.34 12.02
N TYR A 52 8.12 -8.21 13.33
CA TYR A 52 7.23 -7.25 13.97
C TYR A 52 7.62 -5.80 13.67
N LEU A 53 6.63 -4.98 13.34
CA LEU A 53 6.78 -3.54 13.18
C LEU A 53 6.62 -2.79 14.51
N ARG A 54 6.57 -3.50 15.63
CA ARG A 54 6.42 -2.97 17.01
C ARG A 54 5.22 -2.02 17.15
N GLY A 55 4.08 -2.38 16.52
CA GLY A 55 2.85 -1.58 16.57
C GLY A 55 2.91 -0.24 15.84
N ARG A 56 3.95 0.01 15.04
CA ARG A 56 4.10 1.26 14.29
C ARG A 56 3.37 1.17 12.96
N ALA A 57 2.25 1.88 12.84
CA ALA A 57 1.57 2.03 11.57
C ALA A 57 2.42 2.88 10.60
N TYR A 58 2.24 2.64 9.31
CA TYR A 58 2.92 3.34 8.20
C TYR A 58 1.92 3.73 7.13
N GLY A 59 2.20 4.82 6.41
CA GLY A 59 1.37 5.26 5.29
C GLY A 59 1.55 4.40 4.05
N ILE A 60 0.50 4.30 3.24
CA ILE A 60 0.49 3.62 1.95
C ILE A 60 0.24 4.67 0.87
N SER A 61 1.15 4.76 -0.11
CA SER A 61 1.18 5.81 -1.14
C SER A 61 0.04 5.67 -2.14
N TYR A 62 -0.55 6.80 -2.54
CA TYR A 62 -1.48 6.89 -3.66
C TYR A 62 -0.85 6.38 -4.97
N ARG A 63 0.39 6.77 -5.23
CA ARG A 63 1.14 6.33 -6.43
C ARG A 63 1.36 4.83 -6.50
N ALA A 64 1.23 4.11 -5.39
CA ALA A 64 1.34 2.65 -5.39
C ALA A 64 0.08 1.94 -5.92
N ILE A 65 -1.07 2.62 -5.99
CA ILE A 65 -2.34 2.04 -6.48
C ILE A 65 -2.72 2.50 -7.89
N VAL A 66 -1.94 3.39 -8.51
CA VAL A 66 -2.17 3.86 -9.88
C VAL A 66 -1.09 3.34 -10.83
N PRO A 67 -1.44 2.82 -12.03
CA PRO A 67 -0.44 2.46 -13.04
C PRO A 67 0.19 3.71 -13.66
N PRO A 68 1.29 3.58 -14.42
CA PRO A 68 1.78 4.67 -15.27
C PRO A 68 0.68 5.15 -16.24
N VAL A 69 0.56 6.46 -16.43
CA VAL A 69 -0.47 7.05 -17.31
C VAL A 69 -0.44 6.49 -18.72
N ALA A 70 0.76 6.16 -19.22
CA ALA A 70 0.94 5.58 -20.56
C ALA A 70 0.34 4.17 -20.69
N GLU A 71 0.09 3.48 -19.58
CA GLU A 71 -0.51 2.14 -19.58
C GLU A 71 -2.04 2.21 -19.39
N CYS A 72 -2.52 3.06 -18.47
CA CYS A 72 -3.95 3.20 -18.20
C CYS A 72 -4.26 4.47 -17.41
N GLU A 73 -5.18 5.30 -17.90
CA GLU A 73 -5.53 6.61 -17.32
C GLU A 73 -6.61 6.54 -16.24
N ASN A 74 -7.39 5.46 -16.18
CA ASN A 74 -8.61 5.35 -15.40
C ASN A 74 -8.69 4.09 -14.53
N LEU A 75 -7.53 3.55 -14.13
CA LEU A 75 -7.45 2.35 -13.30
C LEU A 75 -6.86 2.67 -11.93
N LEU A 76 -7.50 2.16 -10.88
CA LEU A 76 -7.03 2.16 -9.50
C LEU A 76 -6.99 0.72 -8.99
N VAL A 77 -5.87 0.31 -8.40
CA VAL A 77 -5.62 -1.08 -8.00
C VAL A 77 -5.31 -1.17 -6.51
N PRO A 78 -6.30 -1.05 -5.62
CA PRO A 78 -6.08 -1.05 -4.17
C PRO A 78 -5.66 -2.40 -3.60
N TRP A 79 -6.00 -3.51 -4.25
CA TRP A 79 -5.69 -4.86 -3.80
C TRP A 79 -4.29 -5.33 -4.24
N SER A 80 -4.03 -5.30 -5.55
CA SER A 80 -2.74 -5.74 -6.13
C SER A 80 -1.84 -4.56 -6.41
N LEU A 81 -1.69 -3.68 -5.41
CA LEU A 81 -0.90 -2.47 -5.51
C LEU A 81 0.59 -2.77 -5.78
N SER A 82 1.32 -1.74 -6.16
CA SER A 82 2.75 -1.83 -6.45
C SER A 82 3.55 -1.92 -5.15
N ALA A 83 3.99 -3.13 -4.81
CA ALA A 83 4.76 -3.40 -3.60
C ALA A 83 5.75 -4.54 -3.83
N THR A 84 6.86 -4.53 -3.10
CA THR A 84 7.73 -5.71 -3.00
C THR A 84 7.01 -6.81 -2.24
N HIS A 85 7.41 -8.07 -2.47
CA HIS A 85 6.81 -9.24 -1.82
C HIS A 85 6.72 -9.08 -0.30
N ILE A 86 7.80 -8.65 0.34
CA ILE A 86 7.84 -8.50 1.81
C ILE A 86 6.94 -7.34 2.31
N ALA A 87 6.87 -6.22 1.57
CA ALA A 87 5.97 -5.12 1.91
C ALA A 87 4.50 -5.53 1.74
N PHE A 88 4.18 -6.26 0.66
CA PHE A 88 2.85 -6.79 0.43
C PHE A 88 2.41 -7.75 1.54
N GLY A 89 3.34 -8.54 2.11
CA GLY A 89 3.08 -9.40 3.27
C GLY A 89 2.51 -8.66 4.48
N SER A 90 2.83 -7.36 4.64
CA SER A 90 2.27 -6.50 5.68
C SER A 90 0.99 -5.76 5.22
N ILE A 91 0.92 -5.37 3.94
CA ILE A 91 -0.20 -4.56 3.41
C ILE A 91 -1.47 -5.41 3.17
N ARG A 92 -1.32 -6.68 2.85
CA ARG A 92 -2.36 -7.61 2.35
C ARG A 92 -3.53 -7.90 3.29
N MET A 93 -3.70 -7.15 4.35
CA MET A 93 -4.82 -7.32 5.28
C MET A 93 -6.12 -6.74 4.73
N GLU A 94 -7.22 -7.49 4.85
CA GLU A 94 -8.53 -7.09 4.34
C GLU A 94 -8.97 -5.69 4.80
N PRO A 95 -8.81 -5.30 6.09
CA PRO A 95 -9.16 -3.94 6.51
C PRO A 95 -8.35 -2.87 5.80
N VAL A 96 -7.08 -3.15 5.47
CA VAL A 96 -6.23 -2.22 4.71
C VAL A 96 -6.77 -2.07 3.29
N PHE A 97 -7.15 -3.17 2.64
CA PHE A 97 -7.75 -3.11 1.30
C PHE A 97 -9.08 -2.37 1.28
N MET A 98 -9.90 -2.49 2.34
CA MET A 98 -11.14 -1.71 2.47
C MET A 98 -10.83 -0.20 2.55
N ILE A 99 -9.85 0.19 3.36
CA ILE A 99 -9.38 1.58 3.47
C ILE A 99 -8.88 2.10 2.12
N LEU A 100 -8.02 1.33 1.44
CA LEU A 100 -7.50 1.70 0.12
C LEU A 100 -8.60 1.74 -0.95
N GLY A 101 -9.62 0.88 -0.84
CA GLY A 101 -10.80 0.89 -1.70
C GLY A 101 -11.61 2.17 -1.54
N GLN A 102 -11.84 2.64 -0.32
CA GLN A 102 -12.49 3.93 -0.05
C GLN A 102 -11.69 5.09 -0.67
N SER A 103 -10.38 5.11 -0.46
CA SER A 103 -9.51 6.15 -1.02
C SER A 103 -9.49 6.13 -2.55
N ALA A 104 -9.46 4.94 -3.14
CA ALA A 104 -9.53 4.75 -4.59
C ALA A 104 -10.86 5.28 -5.15
N ALA A 105 -11.99 4.96 -4.52
CA ALA A 105 -13.30 5.44 -4.93
C ALA A 105 -13.39 6.97 -4.84
N THR A 106 -12.90 7.57 -3.75
CA THR A 106 -12.84 9.03 -3.58
C THR A 106 -12.01 9.68 -4.69
N ALA A 107 -10.82 9.14 -4.99
CA ALA A 107 -9.97 9.66 -6.06
C ALA A 107 -10.61 9.48 -7.44
N ALA A 108 -11.29 8.36 -7.70
CA ALA A 108 -12.01 8.13 -8.95
C ALA A 108 -13.11 9.16 -9.16
N CYS A 109 -13.94 9.45 -8.14
CA CYS A 109 -14.95 10.51 -8.22
C CYS A 109 -14.32 11.86 -8.54
N MET A 110 -13.24 12.23 -7.85
CA MET A 110 -12.54 13.50 -8.12
C MET A 110 -11.99 13.58 -9.55
N ALA A 111 -11.44 12.47 -10.07
CA ALA A 111 -10.94 12.41 -11.44
C ALA A 111 -12.07 12.57 -12.47
N ILE A 112 -13.21 11.89 -12.25
CA ILE A 112 -14.41 11.97 -13.11
C ILE A 112 -14.98 13.39 -13.10
N ASP A 113 -15.17 14.00 -11.92
CA ASP A 113 -15.74 15.33 -11.77
C ASP A 113 -14.87 16.41 -12.44
N ALA A 114 -13.54 16.21 -12.42
CA ALA A 114 -12.59 17.13 -13.04
C ALA A 114 -12.27 16.80 -14.51
N GLY A 115 -12.70 15.66 -15.04
CA GLY A 115 -12.39 15.21 -16.40
C GLY A 115 -10.90 14.96 -16.63
N ILE A 116 -10.20 14.41 -15.63
CA ILE A 116 -8.75 14.15 -15.67
C ILE A 116 -8.43 12.66 -15.43
N SER A 117 -7.19 12.25 -15.74
CA SER A 117 -6.71 10.92 -15.39
C SER A 117 -6.57 10.76 -13.86
N VAL A 118 -6.61 9.52 -13.37
CA VAL A 118 -6.44 9.25 -11.94
C VAL A 118 -5.05 9.66 -11.43
N GLN A 119 -4.04 9.65 -12.30
CA GLN A 119 -2.68 10.11 -11.95
C GLN A 119 -2.59 11.64 -11.78
N ALA A 120 -3.51 12.39 -12.39
CA ALA A 120 -3.55 13.85 -12.32
C ALA A 120 -4.37 14.38 -11.12
N VAL A 121 -4.93 13.51 -10.31
CA VAL A 121 -5.64 13.92 -9.08
C VAL A 121 -4.67 14.64 -8.14
N ASP A 122 -5.01 15.89 -7.77
CA ASP A 122 -4.22 16.64 -6.79
C ASP A 122 -4.29 15.98 -5.41
N TYR A 123 -3.14 15.49 -4.95
CA TYR A 123 -3.06 14.78 -3.68
C TYR A 123 -3.49 15.65 -2.48
N ARG A 124 -3.23 16.95 -2.49
CA ARG A 124 -3.62 17.84 -1.38
C ARG A 124 -5.14 17.89 -1.23
N SER A 125 -5.84 17.98 -2.34
CA SER A 125 -7.31 17.96 -2.40
C SER A 125 -7.86 16.59 -1.99
N LEU A 126 -7.25 15.50 -2.48
CA LEU A 126 -7.60 14.13 -2.08
C LEU A 126 -7.40 13.93 -0.58
N ARG A 127 -6.24 14.31 -0.03
CA ARG A 127 -5.95 14.22 1.40
C ARG A 127 -6.98 14.98 2.25
N LYS A 128 -7.32 16.19 1.84
CA LYS A 128 -8.34 17.00 2.54
C LYS A 128 -9.70 16.29 2.58
N ARG A 129 -10.09 15.67 1.47
CA ARG A 129 -11.35 14.92 1.39
C ARG A 129 -11.31 13.66 2.25
N LEU A 130 -10.25 12.88 2.19
CA LEU A 130 -10.10 11.66 3.00
C LEU A 130 -10.14 11.96 4.51
N LEU A 131 -9.50 13.06 4.94
CA LEU A 131 -9.55 13.50 6.33
C LEU A 131 -10.95 13.99 6.75
N ALA A 132 -11.69 14.64 5.86
CA ALA A 132 -13.08 15.05 6.10
C ALA A 132 -14.03 13.85 6.21
N ASP A 133 -13.68 12.72 5.60
CA ASP A 133 -14.38 11.44 5.70
C ASP A 133 -13.83 10.56 6.85
N ASP A 134 -13.17 11.17 7.86
CA ASP A 134 -12.59 10.55 9.06
C ASP A 134 -11.52 9.48 8.80
N GLN A 135 -10.92 9.45 7.61
CA GLN A 135 -9.87 8.50 7.30
C GLN A 135 -8.53 8.90 7.95
N ARG A 136 -7.88 7.93 8.57
CA ARG A 136 -6.56 8.16 9.19
C ARG A 136 -5.44 7.99 8.16
N LEU A 137 -4.64 9.04 7.98
CA LEU A 137 -3.51 9.07 7.04
C LEU A 137 -2.16 9.22 7.75
N GLU A 138 -2.19 9.52 9.03
CA GLU A 138 -1.00 9.67 9.89
C GLU A 138 -1.30 9.23 11.32
N LEU A 139 -0.27 8.91 12.08
CA LEU A 139 -0.40 8.66 13.51
C LEU A 139 -0.64 9.99 14.24
N PRO A 140 -1.40 9.96 15.37
CA PRO A 140 -1.43 11.12 16.27
C PRO A 140 0.00 11.49 16.67
N SER A 141 0.29 12.76 16.72
CA SER A 141 1.52 13.28 17.36
C SER A 141 1.46 12.90 18.84
N GLU A 142 2.54 12.26 19.32
CA GLU A 142 2.75 11.98 20.75
C GLU A 142 2.83 13.27 21.55
#